data_6f60aa70b5c25584b46b5c8ab1b70bc4
#
_entry.id   6f60aa70b5c25584b46b5c8ab1b70bc4
#
_cell.length_a   1.000
_cell.length_b   1.000
_cell.length_c   1.000
_cell.angle_alpha   90.00
_cell.angle_beta   90.00
_cell.angle_gamma   90.00
#
_symmetry.space_group_name_H-M   'P 1'
#
loop_
_entity.id
_entity.type
_entity.pdbx_description
1 polymer ?
#
loop_
_entity_poly.entity_id
_entity_poly.type
_entity_poly.pdbx_seq_one_letter_code
_entity_poly.pdbx_strand_id
1 'polypeptide(L)'
;MGHADVPGVLADPAGRILRLLQAGDRRRWIIGLVGLPGSGKSTLARQLERQVNQRVGTQAMVALGMDGFHWSRATLATFPDPAVALVRRGAPWTFDAAGLASRVQALRATAGDTSARDVTWPGFEHGSGDPVPDAVRVGAAVQVVLVGGLYLLHRAHGWKLDGLLDECWYLDVDMDTAMYRLLARHQASWSMSQAEAQARLDRNDRENAGFVLASRGRADWLVRPEPA
;
A
#
# COMPACT_ATOMS: atom_id res chain seq x y z
N MET A 1 15.99 -10.88 -23.86
CA MET A 1 14.58 -11.13 -23.51
C MET A 1 14.59 -11.93 -22.22
N GLY A 2 14.50 -11.25 -21.07
CA GLY A 2 14.41 -11.94 -19.78
C GLY A 2 13.02 -12.58 -19.67
N HIS A 3 12.98 -13.86 -19.37
CA HIS A 3 11.75 -14.51 -18.91
C HIS A 3 11.25 -13.70 -17.69
N ALA A 4 10.09 -13.06 -17.82
CA ALA A 4 9.37 -12.58 -16.65
C ALA A 4 8.94 -13.85 -15.90
N ASP A 5 9.64 -14.17 -14.81
CA ASP A 5 9.22 -15.26 -13.93
C ASP A 5 7.79 -14.98 -13.48
N VAL A 6 6.91 -15.95 -13.66
CA VAL A 6 5.54 -15.84 -13.17
C VAL A 6 5.61 -15.79 -11.64
N PRO A 7 4.98 -14.82 -10.98
CA PRO A 7 5.02 -14.71 -9.52
C PRO A 7 4.59 -16.02 -8.85
N GLY A 8 5.35 -16.46 -7.84
CA GLY A 8 4.99 -17.62 -7.04
C GLY A 8 3.72 -17.37 -6.22
N VAL A 9 3.05 -18.43 -5.75
CA VAL A 9 1.90 -18.31 -4.84
C VAL A 9 2.39 -18.41 -3.40
N LEU A 10 2.10 -17.38 -2.60
CA LEU A 10 2.39 -17.34 -1.17
C LEU A 10 1.16 -17.78 -0.37
N ALA A 11 1.14 -19.04 0.04
CA ALA A 11 0.00 -19.63 0.76
C ALA A 11 -0.07 -19.20 2.24
N ASP A 12 1.08 -18.91 2.86
CA ASP A 12 1.19 -18.53 4.27
C ASP A 12 2.01 -17.23 4.44
N PRO A 13 1.39 -16.06 4.25
CA PRO A 13 2.06 -14.76 4.42
C PRO A 13 2.60 -14.54 5.84
N ALA A 14 1.85 -14.94 6.87
CA ALA A 14 2.29 -14.79 8.27
C ALA A 14 3.51 -15.64 8.57
N GLY A 15 3.51 -16.90 8.16
CA GLY A 15 4.68 -17.78 8.29
C GLY A 15 5.89 -17.30 7.50
N ARG A 16 5.68 -16.66 6.33
CA ARG A 16 6.78 -16.01 5.59
C ARG A 16 7.43 -14.91 6.43
N ILE A 17 6.63 -14.01 7.01
CA ILE A 17 7.14 -12.93 7.86
C ILE A 17 7.88 -13.49 9.08
N LEU A 18 7.33 -14.51 9.73
CA LEU A 18 7.96 -15.13 10.90
C LEU A 18 9.34 -15.74 10.53
N ARG A 19 9.47 -16.37 9.37
CA ARG A 19 10.76 -16.87 8.87
C ARG A 19 11.78 -15.75 8.63
N LEU A 20 11.34 -14.60 8.08
CA LEU A 20 12.19 -13.43 7.89
C LEU A 20 12.69 -12.88 9.24
N LEU A 21 11.84 -12.84 10.26
CA LEU A 21 12.22 -12.45 11.62
C LEU A 21 13.23 -13.41 12.27
N GLN A 22 13.09 -14.71 11.99
CA GLN A 22 13.99 -15.75 12.51
C GLN A 22 15.35 -15.80 11.80
N ALA A 23 15.46 -15.26 10.58
CA ALA A 23 16.71 -15.25 9.83
C ALA A 23 17.83 -14.44 10.50
N GLY A 24 17.49 -13.57 11.46
CA GLY A 24 18.43 -12.98 12.41
C GLY A 24 19.39 -11.94 11.82
N ASP A 25 19.27 -11.58 10.56
CA ASP A 25 19.95 -10.43 10.00
C ASP A 25 19.32 -9.18 10.62
N ARG A 26 20.09 -8.33 11.24
CA ARG A 26 19.58 -7.14 11.97
C ARG A 26 18.96 -6.06 11.06
N ARG A 27 18.67 -6.37 9.79
CA ARG A 27 18.06 -5.44 8.87
C ARG A 27 16.55 -5.39 9.09
N ARG A 28 15.95 -4.27 8.75
CA ARG A 28 14.49 -4.12 8.66
C ARG A 28 14.02 -4.63 7.30
N TRP A 29 13.11 -5.60 7.31
CA TRP A 29 12.45 -6.06 6.10
C TRP A 29 11.34 -5.08 5.71
N ILE A 30 11.34 -4.65 4.46
CA ILE A 30 10.32 -3.75 3.91
C ILE A 30 9.60 -4.47 2.78
N ILE A 31 8.36 -4.84 3.03
CA ILE A 31 7.53 -5.64 2.12
C ILE A 31 6.44 -4.75 1.54
N GLY A 32 6.29 -4.74 0.22
CA GLY A 32 5.16 -4.10 -0.46
C GLY A 32 3.96 -5.05 -0.55
N LEU A 33 2.76 -4.57 -0.26
CA LEU A 33 1.51 -5.30 -0.51
C LEU A 33 0.67 -4.51 -1.51
N VAL A 34 0.66 -4.96 -2.76
CA VAL A 34 -0.08 -4.37 -3.87
C VAL A 34 -1.38 -5.14 -4.11
N GLY A 35 -2.33 -4.53 -4.75
CA GLY A 35 -3.60 -5.17 -5.17
C GLY A 35 -4.64 -4.12 -5.54
N LEU A 36 -5.71 -4.54 -6.17
CA LEU A 36 -6.76 -3.67 -6.67
C LEU A 36 -7.40 -2.80 -5.56
N PRO A 37 -7.91 -1.60 -5.87
CA PRO A 37 -8.80 -0.90 -4.96
C PRO A 37 -9.99 -1.84 -4.64
N GLY A 38 -10.37 -1.94 -3.37
CA GLY A 38 -11.40 -2.89 -2.93
C GLY A 38 -10.95 -4.33 -2.71
N SER A 39 -9.68 -4.71 -3.01
CA SER A 39 -9.19 -6.09 -2.80
C SER A 39 -9.08 -6.54 -1.35
N GLY A 40 -9.06 -5.62 -0.38
CA GLY A 40 -8.91 -5.97 1.05
C GLY A 40 -7.48 -5.87 1.60
N LYS A 41 -6.55 -5.25 0.88
CA LYS A 41 -5.14 -5.06 1.31
C LYS A 41 -4.99 -4.56 2.74
N SER A 42 -5.68 -3.50 3.09
CA SER A 42 -5.57 -2.89 4.44
C SER A 42 -6.10 -3.81 5.54
N THR A 43 -7.07 -4.66 5.22
CA THR A 43 -7.59 -5.66 6.15
C THR A 43 -6.55 -6.75 6.36
N LEU A 44 -6.00 -7.30 5.28
CA LEU A 44 -4.94 -8.31 5.35
C LEU A 44 -3.71 -7.77 6.08
N ALA A 45 -3.24 -6.56 5.75
CA ALA A 45 -2.06 -5.96 6.37
C ALA A 45 -2.21 -5.85 7.89
N ARG A 46 -3.37 -5.33 8.38
CA ARG A 46 -3.67 -5.25 9.82
C ARG A 46 -3.83 -6.62 10.48
N GLN A 47 -4.36 -7.59 9.76
CA GLN A 47 -4.48 -8.97 10.26
C GLN A 47 -3.09 -9.60 10.44
N LEU A 48 -2.21 -9.47 9.45
CA LEU A 48 -0.83 -9.95 9.51
C LEU A 48 -0.05 -9.28 10.65
N GLU A 49 -0.14 -7.96 10.79
CA GLU A 49 0.49 -7.22 11.88
C GLU A 49 0.07 -7.78 13.25
N ARG A 50 -1.23 -7.94 13.48
CA ARG A 50 -1.73 -8.52 14.74
C ARG A 50 -1.24 -9.94 14.97
N GLN A 51 -1.35 -10.82 13.97
CA GLN A 51 -0.95 -12.21 14.07
C GLN A 51 0.55 -12.37 14.36
N VAL A 52 1.40 -11.63 13.63
CA VAL A 52 2.84 -11.68 13.80
C VAL A 52 3.24 -11.16 15.17
N ASN A 53 2.76 -9.97 15.56
CA ASN A 53 3.10 -9.36 16.84
C ASN A 53 2.63 -10.20 18.04
N GLN A 54 1.45 -10.84 17.96
CA GLN A 54 0.98 -11.77 18.95
C GLN A 54 1.88 -13.01 19.10
N ARG A 55 2.32 -13.59 17.96
CA ARG A 55 3.19 -14.78 17.98
C ARG A 55 4.61 -14.47 18.47
N VAL A 56 5.12 -13.28 18.18
CA VAL A 56 6.46 -12.84 18.62
C VAL A 56 6.43 -12.30 20.07
N GLY A 57 5.28 -11.84 20.55
CA GLY A 57 5.12 -11.23 21.88
C GLY A 57 5.64 -9.79 21.98
N THR A 58 5.99 -9.17 20.86
CA THR A 58 6.47 -7.78 20.77
C THR A 58 5.94 -7.10 19.52
N GLN A 59 6.07 -5.77 19.44
CA GLN A 59 5.74 -5.02 18.24
C GLN A 59 6.88 -5.10 17.20
N ALA A 60 7.10 -6.29 16.65
CA ALA A 60 8.15 -6.56 15.67
C ALA A 60 7.75 -6.12 14.25
N MET A 61 6.47 -5.99 13.97
CA MET A 61 5.90 -5.63 12.66
C MET A 61 4.97 -4.43 12.75
N VAL A 62 4.97 -3.60 11.71
CA VAL A 62 3.98 -2.53 11.50
C VAL A 62 3.44 -2.56 10.07
N ALA A 63 2.13 -2.31 9.91
CA ALA A 63 1.48 -2.13 8.63
C ALA A 63 1.26 -0.63 8.34
N LEU A 64 1.75 -0.15 7.21
CA LEU A 64 1.67 1.23 6.77
C LEU A 64 0.90 1.32 5.45
N GLY A 65 0.19 2.42 5.23
CA GLY A 65 -0.54 2.67 3.98
C GLY A 65 0.15 3.72 3.12
N MET A 66 0.08 3.57 1.80
CA MET A 66 0.55 4.62 0.87
C MET A 66 -0.41 5.81 0.79
N ASP A 67 -1.64 5.68 1.28
CA ASP A 67 -2.67 6.72 1.10
C ASP A 67 -2.31 8.05 1.78
N GLY A 68 -1.45 8.04 2.80
CA GLY A 68 -0.88 9.23 3.41
C GLY A 68 0.00 10.07 2.47
N PHE A 69 0.37 9.54 1.32
CA PHE A 69 1.12 10.25 0.29
C PHE A 69 0.26 10.80 -0.85
N HIS A 70 -1.06 10.83 -0.73
CA HIS A 70 -1.88 11.63 -1.63
C HIS A 70 -1.44 13.10 -1.56
N TRP A 71 -1.40 13.78 -2.69
CA TRP A 71 -1.36 15.23 -2.66
C TRP A 71 -2.62 15.77 -1.97
N SER A 72 -2.45 16.79 -1.11
CA SER A 72 -3.60 17.45 -0.49
C SER A 72 -4.49 18.10 -1.55
N ARG A 73 -5.76 18.32 -1.22
CA ARG A 73 -6.67 19.04 -2.14
C ARG A 73 -6.14 20.43 -2.48
N ALA A 74 -5.51 21.11 -1.50
CA ALA A 74 -4.86 22.39 -1.71
C ALA A 74 -3.70 22.30 -2.71
N THR A 75 -2.86 21.27 -2.61
CA THR A 75 -1.77 21.04 -3.57
C THR A 75 -2.31 20.70 -4.97
N LEU A 76 -3.32 19.83 -5.07
CA LEU A 76 -3.93 19.50 -6.37
C LEU A 76 -4.57 20.73 -7.05
N ALA A 77 -5.04 21.70 -6.27
CA ALA A 77 -5.57 22.96 -6.81
C ALA A 77 -4.49 23.85 -7.47
N THR A 78 -3.20 23.57 -7.26
CA THR A 78 -2.08 24.27 -7.92
C THR A 78 -1.56 23.55 -9.15
N PHE A 79 -2.10 22.39 -9.51
CA PHE A 79 -1.70 21.64 -10.70
C PHE A 79 -2.11 22.37 -11.99
N PRO A 80 -1.48 22.05 -13.14
CA PRO A 80 -1.81 22.69 -14.42
C PRO A 80 -3.29 22.58 -14.81
N ASP A 81 -3.95 21.49 -14.44
CA ASP A 81 -5.39 21.30 -14.57
C ASP A 81 -5.99 20.84 -13.22
N PRO A 82 -6.36 21.79 -12.34
CA PRO A 82 -6.87 21.47 -11.01
C PRO A 82 -8.18 20.67 -11.04
N ALA A 83 -9.04 20.93 -12.02
CA ALA A 83 -10.33 20.24 -12.13
C ALA A 83 -10.12 18.76 -12.43
N VAL A 84 -9.26 18.43 -13.38
CA VAL A 84 -8.88 17.05 -13.70
C VAL A 84 -8.16 16.43 -12.51
N ALA A 85 -7.23 17.13 -11.86
CA ALA A 85 -6.49 16.60 -10.71
C ALA A 85 -7.41 16.19 -9.55
N LEU A 86 -8.41 16.98 -9.25
CA LEU A 86 -9.38 16.69 -8.19
C LEU A 86 -10.32 15.52 -8.57
N VAL A 87 -10.79 15.49 -9.82
CA VAL A 87 -11.66 14.40 -10.30
C VAL A 87 -10.90 13.08 -10.35
N ARG A 88 -9.63 13.11 -10.79
CA ARG A 88 -8.77 11.93 -10.93
C ARG A 88 -7.99 11.59 -9.66
N ARG A 89 -8.32 12.21 -8.53
CA ARG A 89 -7.63 11.94 -7.27
C ARG A 89 -7.72 10.46 -6.91
N GLY A 90 -6.55 9.85 -6.69
CA GLY A 90 -6.34 8.40 -6.60
C GLY A 90 -5.62 7.81 -7.81
N ALA A 91 -5.44 8.58 -8.92
CA ALA A 91 -4.58 8.20 -10.02
C ALA A 91 -3.09 8.26 -9.62
N PRO A 92 -2.18 7.52 -10.28
CA PRO A 92 -0.76 7.44 -9.86
C PRO A 92 -0.06 8.79 -9.69
N TRP A 93 -0.38 9.76 -10.53
CA TRP A 93 0.23 11.09 -10.54
C TRP A 93 -0.37 12.06 -9.50
N THR A 94 -1.39 11.65 -8.77
CA THR A 94 -1.99 12.42 -7.67
C THR A 94 -1.40 12.07 -6.30
N PHE A 95 -0.25 11.39 -6.28
CA PHE A 95 0.50 11.02 -5.09
C PHE A 95 1.91 11.60 -5.11
N ASP A 96 2.46 11.81 -3.93
CA ASP A 96 3.87 12.10 -3.72
C ASP A 96 4.70 10.80 -3.71
N ALA A 97 4.96 10.28 -4.90
CA ALA A 97 5.75 9.06 -5.06
C ALA A 97 7.20 9.23 -4.55
N ALA A 98 7.79 10.42 -4.70
CA ALA A 98 9.13 10.72 -4.24
C ALA A 98 9.19 10.78 -2.70
N GLY A 99 8.19 11.39 -2.06
CA GLY A 99 8.06 11.40 -0.61
C GLY A 99 7.92 9.99 -0.03
N LEU A 100 7.14 9.12 -0.66
CA LEU A 100 7.04 7.71 -0.25
C LEU A 100 8.39 7.00 -0.36
N ALA A 101 9.09 7.14 -1.49
CA ALA A 101 10.41 6.53 -1.68
C ALA A 101 11.42 7.02 -0.62
N SER A 102 11.43 8.32 -0.32
CA SER A 102 12.28 8.93 0.72
C SER A 102 11.98 8.34 2.11
N ARG A 103 10.70 8.14 2.46
CA ARG A 103 10.33 7.53 3.75
C ARG A 103 10.74 6.06 3.83
N VAL A 104 10.63 5.30 2.75
CA VAL A 104 11.13 3.91 2.68
C VAL A 104 12.64 3.87 2.87
N GLN A 105 13.40 4.78 2.25
CA GLN A 105 14.84 4.91 2.46
C GLN A 105 15.19 5.23 3.91
N ALA A 106 14.47 6.16 4.55
CA ALA A 106 14.65 6.48 5.96
C ALA A 106 14.39 5.27 6.87
N LEU A 107 13.37 4.47 6.59
CA LEU A 107 13.10 3.22 7.31
C LEU A 107 14.26 2.24 7.21
N ARG A 108 14.92 2.13 6.06
CA ARG A 108 16.12 1.28 5.90
C ARG A 108 17.31 1.82 6.69
N ALA A 109 17.55 3.13 6.62
CA ALA A 109 18.69 3.76 7.24
C ALA A 109 18.66 3.66 8.78
N THR A 110 17.46 3.60 9.38
CA THR A 110 17.28 3.53 10.86
C THR A 110 17.09 2.11 11.38
N ALA A 111 17.27 1.10 10.56
CA ALA A 111 17.07 -0.29 10.94
C ALA A 111 18.07 -0.74 12.03
N GLY A 112 17.56 -1.11 13.20
CA GLY A 112 18.38 -1.58 14.34
C GLY A 112 19.22 -0.51 15.04
N ASP A 113 19.18 0.74 14.62
CA ASP A 113 19.85 1.84 15.29
C ASP A 113 18.93 2.47 16.36
N THR A 114 19.15 2.05 17.60
CA THR A 114 18.38 2.55 18.76
C THR A 114 18.69 4.01 19.12
N SER A 115 19.74 4.59 18.56
CA SER A 115 20.08 6.01 18.71
C SER A 115 19.40 6.89 17.67
N ALA A 116 18.91 6.31 16.57
CA ALA A 116 18.20 7.03 15.54
C ALA A 116 16.81 7.48 16.04
N ARG A 117 16.35 8.60 15.50
CA ARG A 117 14.97 9.03 15.74
C ARG A 117 13.99 8.11 15.00
N ASP A 118 12.79 7.95 15.57
CA ASP A 118 11.70 7.26 14.91
C ASP A 118 11.43 7.87 13.52
N VAL A 119 11.15 7.01 12.56
CA VAL A 119 10.68 7.47 11.25
C VAL A 119 9.18 7.71 11.34
N THR A 120 8.76 8.92 11.01
CA THR A 120 7.33 9.24 10.93
C THR A 120 6.75 8.85 9.57
N TRP A 121 5.50 8.44 9.56
CA TRP A 121 4.77 8.05 8.35
C TRP A 121 3.42 8.76 8.30
N PRO A 122 3.04 9.37 7.18
CA PRO A 122 1.76 10.07 7.08
C PRO A 122 0.60 9.08 7.04
N GLY A 123 -0.48 9.44 7.71
CA GLY A 123 -1.77 8.77 7.62
C GLY A 123 -2.68 9.41 6.57
N PHE A 124 -3.88 8.87 6.46
CA PHE A 124 -4.92 9.43 5.60
C PHE A 124 -6.25 9.44 6.34
N GLU A 125 -6.87 10.60 6.41
CA GLU A 125 -8.18 10.75 7.03
C GLU A 125 -9.28 10.70 5.96
N HIS A 126 -10.09 9.66 6.02
CA HIS A 126 -11.16 9.46 5.04
C HIS A 126 -12.27 10.52 5.12
N GLY A 127 -12.49 11.12 6.29
CA GLY A 127 -13.51 12.15 6.49
C GLY A 127 -13.18 13.46 5.76
N SER A 128 -11.99 14.01 5.99
CA SER A 128 -11.49 15.20 5.29
C SER A 128 -11.01 14.87 3.87
N GLY A 129 -10.62 13.62 3.67
CA GLY A 129 -10.04 13.15 2.42
C GLY A 129 -8.62 13.68 2.17
N ASP A 130 -7.87 14.05 3.21
CA ASP A 130 -6.51 14.58 3.08
C ASP A 130 -5.49 13.82 3.95
N PRO A 131 -4.18 13.88 3.59
CA PRO A 131 -3.12 13.30 4.40
C PRO A 131 -3.03 13.93 5.78
N VAL A 132 -2.69 13.09 6.77
CA VAL A 132 -2.37 13.54 8.13
C VAL A 132 -0.87 13.34 8.34
N PRO A 133 -0.08 14.42 8.50
CA PRO A 133 1.36 14.30 8.71
C PRO A 133 1.66 13.51 10.00
N ASP A 134 2.77 12.74 9.97
CA ASP A 134 3.36 12.11 11.15
C ASP A 134 2.39 11.25 12.00
N ALA A 135 1.39 10.65 11.36
CA ALA A 135 0.33 9.90 12.04
C ALA A 135 0.83 8.60 12.68
N VAL A 136 1.88 7.99 12.14
CA VAL A 136 2.48 6.77 12.67
C VAL A 136 3.96 6.99 12.92
N ARG A 137 4.48 6.43 14.03
CA ARG A 137 5.92 6.43 14.36
C ARG A 137 6.46 5.01 14.28
N VAL A 138 7.57 4.83 13.58
CA VAL A 138 8.25 3.54 13.40
C VAL A 138 9.59 3.60 14.08
N GLY A 139 9.69 2.98 15.25
CA GLY A 139 10.92 2.94 16.04
C GLY A 139 11.91 1.87 15.54
N ALA A 140 13.12 1.92 16.09
CA ALA A 140 14.23 1.01 15.73
C ALA A 140 13.92 -0.48 15.99
N ALA A 141 13.06 -0.78 16.96
CA ALA A 141 12.68 -2.15 17.34
C ALA A 141 11.79 -2.84 16.29
N VAL A 142 11.14 -2.10 15.40
CA VAL A 142 10.32 -2.66 14.33
C VAL A 142 11.24 -3.30 13.29
N GLN A 143 11.09 -4.60 13.09
CA GLN A 143 11.93 -5.40 12.19
C GLN A 143 11.27 -5.64 10.82
N VAL A 144 9.94 -5.59 10.75
CA VAL A 144 9.18 -5.76 9.49
C VAL A 144 8.22 -4.59 9.30
N VAL A 145 8.30 -3.98 8.13
CA VAL A 145 7.35 -2.97 7.68
C VAL A 145 6.61 -3.49 6.45
N LEU A 146 5.29 -3.61 6.53
CA LEU A 146 4.43 -3.96 5.40
C LEU A 146 3.76 -2.71 4.87
N VAL A 147 4.17 -2.26 3.69
CA VAL A 147 3.60 -1.07 3.03
C VAL A 147 2.49 -1.51 2.09
N GLY A 148 1.25 -1.17 2.40
CA GLY A 148 0.09 -1.43 1.53
C GLY A 148 -0.15 -0.28 0.55
N GLY A 149 -0.30 -0.59 -0.75
CA GLY A 149 -0.54 0.46 -1.73
C GLY A 149 -1.03 -0.05 -3.09
N LEU A 150 -1.48 0.89 -3.92
CA LEU A 150 -1.90 0.59 -5.30
C LEU A 150 -0.70 0.55 -6.25
N TYR A 151 0.26 1.47 -6.06
CA TYR A 151 1.25 1.79 -7.08
C TYR A 151 2.69 1.44 -6.70
N LEU A 152 2.92 0.58 -5.70
CA LEU A 152 4.28 0.21 -5.28
C LEU A 152 5.08 -0.54 -6.36
N LEU A 153 4.39 -1.16 -7.31
CA LEU A 153 4.98 -1.82 -8.50
C LEU A 153 4.84 -0.97 -9.79
N HIS A 154 4.30 0.25 -9.68
CA HIS A 154 4.15 1.15 -10.83
C HIS A 154 5.51 1.76 -11.22
N ARG A 155 5.76 1.98 -12.53
CA ARG A 155 7.06 2.49 -13.02
C ARG A 155 6.94 3.78 -13.86
N ALA A 156 5.76 4.42 -13.84
CA ALA A 156 5.53 5.69 -14.49
C ALA A 156 5.18 6.77 -13.44
N HIS A 157 4.96 8.00 -13.86
CA HIS A 157 4.51 9.11 -13.02
C HIS A 157 5.39 9.34 -11.76
N GLY A 158 6.70 9.12 -11.86
CA GLY A 158 7.63 9.34 -10.75
C GLY A 158 7.76 8.18 -9.75
N TRP A 159 7.00 7.09 -9.92
CA TRP A 159 7.12 5.90 -9.08
C TRP A 159 8.43 5.15 -9.37
N LYS A 160 9.32 5.10 -8.38
CA LYS A 160 10.65 4.48 -8.46
C LYS A 160 10.95 3.78 -7.13
N LEU A 161 10.32 2.63 -6.89
CA LEU A 161 10.52 1.83 -5.67
C LEU A 161 11.36 0.58 -5.92
N ASP A 162 11.85 0.39 -7.15
CA ASP A 162 12.73 -0.74 -7.49
C ASP A 162 13.96 -0.75 -6.57
N GLY A 163 14.23 -1.88 -5.94
CA GLY A 163 15.33 -2.05 -4.99
C GLY A 163 15.14 -1.42 -3.60
N LEU A 164 14.04 -0.69 -3.36
CA LEU A 164 13.69 -0.14 -2.05
C LEU A 164 12.85 -1.10 -1.22
N LEU A 165 12.13 -2.02 -1.83
CA LEU A 165 11.36 -3.07 -1.18
C LEU A 165 12.13 -4.38 -1.28
N ASP A 166 12.13 -5.18 -0.21
CA ASP A 166 12.81 -6.49 -0.19
C ASP A 166 11.99 -7.56 -0.91
N GLU A 167 10.68 -7.47 -0.78
CA GLU A 167 9.69 -8.29 -1.49
C GLU A 167 8.47 -7.43 -1.83
N CYS A 168 7.81 -7.76 -2.94
CA CYS A 168 6.52 -7.21 -3.30
C CYS A 168 5.50 -8.34 -3.48
N TRP A 169 4.44 -8.28 -2.70
CA TRP A 169 3.33 -9.22 -2.75
C TRP A 169 2.14 -8.58 -3.46
N TYR A 170 1.43 -9.36 -4.25
CA TYR A 170 0.21 -8.90 -4.91
C TYR A 170 -0.99 -9.68 -4.36
N LEU A 171 -1.95 -8.98 -3.75
CA LEU A 171 -3.21 -9.58 -3.30
C LEU A 171 -4.10 -9.85 -4.51
N ASP A 172 -4.16 -11.12 -4.89
CA ASP A 172 -4.75 -11.61 -6.14
C ASP A 172 -6.26 -11.83 -5.98
N VAL A 173 -7.00 -10.76 -6.11
CA VAL A 173 -8.47 -10.73 -6.12
C VAL A 173 -8.91 -10.34 -7.52
N ASP A 174 -9.94 -11.00 -8.05
CA ASP A 174 -10.48 -10.65 -9.37
C ASP A 174 -11.10 -9.25 -9.38
N MET A 175 -11.14 -8.66 -10.59
CA MET A 175 -11.59 -7.30 -10.80
C MET A 175 -13.04 -7.08 -10.35
N ASP A 176 -13.91 -8.00 -10.66
CA ASP A 176 -15.35 -7.83 -10.38
C ASP A 176 -15.63 -7.88 -8.89
N THR A 177 -15.01 -8.82 -8.18
CA THR A 177 -15.07 -8.89 -6.70
C THR A 177 -14.52 -7.62 -6.07
N ALA A 178 -13.36 -7.12 -6.54
CA ALA A 178 -12.74 -5.92 -6.01
C ALA A 178 -13.62 -4.68 -6.23
N MET A 179 -14.18 -4.53 -7.44
CA MET A 179 -15.07 -3.41 -7.77
C MET A 179 -16.39 -3.47 -7.02
N TYR A 180 -16.98 -4.65 -6.86
CA TYR A 180 -18.18 -4.84 -6.03
C TYR A 180 -17.97 -4.37 -4.59
N ARG A 181 -16.87 -4.80 -3.97
CA ARG A 181 -16.50 -4.38 -2.60
C ARG A 181 -16.22 -2.88 -2.51
N LEU A 182 -15.60 -2.31 -3.54
CA LEU A 182 -15.32 -0.88 -3.61
C LEU A 182 -16.59 -0.05 -3.71
N LEU A 183 -17.56 -0.48 -4.53
CA LEU A 183 -18.86 0.15 -4.65
C LEU A 183 -19.57 0.22 -3.28
N ALA A 184 -19.67 -0.91 -2.60
CA ALA A 184 -20.27 -0.99 -1.27
C ALA A 184 -19.56 -0.06 -0.26
N ARG A 185 -18.21 0.03 -0.33
CA ARG A 185 -17.45 0.93 0.51
C ARG A 185 -17.74 2.41 0.22
N HIS A 186 -17.88 2.80 -1.04
CA HIS A 186 -18.23 4.19 -1.40
C HIS A 186 -19.59 4.59 -0.85
N GLN A 187 -20.58 3.71 -0.92
CA GLN A 187 -21.89 3.95 -0.34
C GLN A 187 -21.82 4.09 1.19
N ALA A 188 -21.10 3.18 1.87
CA ALA A 188 -21.02 3.17 3.33
C ALA A 188 -20.17 4.32 3.90
N SER A 189 -19.02 4.64 3.28
CA SER A 189 -18.06 5.60 3.85
C SER A 189 -18.34 7.05 3.47
N TRP A 190 -19.01 7.29 2.34
CA TRP A 190 -19.25 8.65 1.84
C TRP A 190 -20.73 8.96 1.63
N SER A 191 -21.62 8.11 2.12
CA SER A 191 -23.07 8.27 1.98
C SER A 191 -23.52 8.52 0.53
N MET A 192 -22.77 7.96 -0.43
CA MET A 192 -23.11 8.07 -1.86
C MET A 192 -24.32 7.21 -2.20
N SER A 193 -25.18 7.71 -3.05
CA SER A 193 -26.17 6.89 -3.73
C SER A 193 -25.50 5.83 -4.61
N GLN A 194 -26.22 4.79 -4.95
CA GLN A 194 -25.70 3.75 -5.84
C GLN A 194 -25.25 4.32 -7.20
N ALA A 195 -26.00 5.28 -7.75
CA ALA A 195 -25.68 5.90 -9.03
C ALA A 195 -24.38 6.73 -8.95
N GLU A 196 -24.18 7.49 -7.87
CA GLU A 196 -22.98 8.29 -7.66
C GLU A 196 -21.74 7.40 -7.45
N ALA A 197 -21.88 6.35 -6.63
CA ALA A 197 -20.82 5.38 -6.40
C ALA A 197 -20.42 4.65 -7.70
N GLN A 198 -21.42 4.24 -8.51
CA GLN A 198 -21.17 3.61 -9.81
C GLN A 198 -20.49 4.58 -10.78
N ALA A 199 -20.96 5.82 -10.87
CA ALA A 199 -20.36 6.83 -11.74
C ALA A 199 -18.92 7.16 -11.34
N ARG A 200 -18.55 7.16 -10.04
CA ARG A 200 -17.19 7.31 -9.57
C ARG A 200 -16.32 6.12 -9.97
N LEU A 201 -16.84 4.91 -9.77
CA LEU A 201 -16.16 3.67 -10.10
C LEU A 201 -15.80 3.63 -11.59
N ASP A 202 -16.73 3.99 -12.47
CA ASP A 202 -16.54 3.95 -13.92
C ASP A 202 -15.59 5.07 -14.41
N ARG A 203 -15.66 6.27 -13.83
CA ARG A 203 -14.84 7.41 -14.25
C ARG A 203 -13.41 7.39 -13.72
N ASN A 204 -13.15 6.73 -12.58
CA ASN A 204 -11.85 6.83 -11.91
C ASN A 204 -11.29 5.47 -11.45
N ASP A 205 -12.08 4.70 -10.71
CA ASP A 205 -11.52 3.57 -9.98
C ASP A 205 -11.16 2.38 -10.89
N ARG A 206 -11.93 2.14 -11.96
CA ARG A 206 -11.63 1.09 -12.96
C ARG A 206 -10.33 1.37 -13.72
N GLU A 207 -10.09 2.62 -14.10
CA GLU A 207 -8.85 2.99 -14.77
C GLU A 207 -7.65 2.84 -13.82
N ASN A 208 -7.80 3.28 -12.57
CA ASN A 208 -6.78 3.09 -11.54
C ASN A 208 -6.51 1.60 -11.28
N ALA A 209 -7.55 0.77 -11.25
CA ALA A 209 -7.42 -0.67 -11.15
C ALA A 209 -6.67 -1.28 -12.33
N GLY A 210 -6.86 -0.75 -13.55
CA GLY A 210 -6.12 -1.15 -14.75
C GLY A 210 -4.62 -0.95 -14.60
N PHE A 211 -4.16 0.20 -14.06
CA PHE A 211 -2.73 0.43 -13.76
C PHE A 211 -2.18 -0.57 -12.76
N VAL A 212 -2.96 -0.89 -11.74
CA VAL A 212 -2.56 -1.87 -10.71
C VAL A 212 -2.45 -3.27 -11.31
N LEU A 213 -3.46 -3.70 -12.07
CA LEU A 213 -3.50 -5.01 -12.72
C LEU A 213 -2.33 -5.19 -13.68
N ALA A 214 -1.98 -4.17 -14.46
CA ALA A 214 -0.84 -4.18 -15.38
C ALA A 214 0.51 -4.38 -14.67
N SER A 215 0.59 -4.10 -13.37
CA SER A 215 1.80 -4.28 -12.56
C SER A 215 1.91 -5.66 -11.89
N ARG A 216 0.84 -6.48 -11.92
CA ARG A 216 0.75 -7.78 -11.21
C ARG A 216 1.91 -8.73 -11.50
N GLY A 217 2.36 -8.81 -12.75
CA GLY A 217 3.48 -9.68 -13.15
C GLY A 217 4.85 -9.26 -12.64
N ARG A 218 4.96 -8.12 -11.92
CA ARG A 218 6.19 -7.64 -11.28
C ARG A 218 6.28 -7.99 -9.80
N ALA A 219 5.24 -8.60 -9.23
CA ALA A 219 5.28 -9.06 -7.86
C ALA A 219 6.17 -10.29 -7.71
N ASP A 220 6.81 -10.44 -6.56
CA ASP A 220 7.55 -11.65 -6.21
C ASP A 220 6.58 -12.79 -5.85
N TRP A 221 5.46 -12.43 -5.21
CA TRP A 221 4.47 -13.39 -4.72
C TRP A 221 3.04 -12.94 -4.97
N LEU A 222 2.19 -13.90 -5.34
CA LEU A 222 0.73 -13.73 -5.34
C LEU A 222 0.18 -14.25 -4.00
N VAL A 223 -0.54 -13.40 -3.29
CA VAL A 223 -1.29 -13.78 -2.10
C VAL A 223 -2.75 -13.93 -2.50
N ARG A 224 -3.32 -15.10 -2.28
CA ARG A 224 -4.75 -15.33 -2.49
C ARG A 224 -5.49 -15.19 -1.18
N PRO A 225 -6.62 -14.46 -1.15
CA PRO A 225 -7.48 -14.47 0.02
C PRO A 225 -7.98 -15.89 0.27
N GLU A 226 -8.12 -16.26 1.54
CA GLU A 226 -8.85 -17.50 1.87
C GLU A 226 -10.26 -17.42 1.29
N PRO A 227 -10.80 -18.50 0.74
CA PRO A 227 -12.20 -18.54 0.33
C PRO A 227 -13.08 -18.22 1.54
N ALA A 228 -14.07 -17.34 1.32
CA ALA A 228 -15.02 -16.93 2.35
C ALA A 228 -15.98 -18.07 2.71
#